data_5a340b85847f9a3ea3bfab9de52dd3e9
#
_entry.id   5a340b85847f9a3ea3bfab9de52dd3e9
#
_cell.length_a   1.000
_cell.length_b   1.000
_cell.length_c   1.000
_cell.angle_alpha   90.00
_cell.angle_beta   90.00
_cell.angle_gamma   90.00
#
_symmetry.space_group_name_H-M   'P 1'
#
loop_
_entity.id
_entity.type
_entity.pdbx_description
1 polymer ?
#
loop_
_entity_poly.entity_id
_entity_poly.type
_entity_poly.pdbx_seq_one_letter_code
_entity_poly.pdbx_strand_id
1 'polypeptide(L)'
;MDFRKTYQKIYYQYLKRHYFGITAKSRVLPDFLLIGAVRSGTTSLYYDICQHPSVHEAAYDEIGFFDDNFHLGEEWYRSLFPSKKKMFEIKQKTGRSITGEDTPFYIWNDIVIDRIF
;
A
#
# COMPACT_ATOMS: atom_id res chain seq x y z
N MET A 1 -5.70 -20.19 6.01
CA MET A 1 -4.71 -19.13 6.24
C MET A 1 -3.62 -19.24 5.19
N ASP A 2 -3.26 -18.16 4.53
CA ASP A 2 -2.21 -18.16 3.53
C ASP A 2 -0.87 -17.83 4.21
N PHE A 3 0.00 -18.83 4.31
CA PHE A 3 1.34 -18.68 4.91
C PHE A 3 2.18 -17.61 4.20
N ARG A 4 2.03 -17.49 2.88
CA ARG A 4 2.74 -16.50 2.10
C ARG A 4 2.39 -15.09 2.53
N LYS A 5 1.08 -14.79 2.71
CA LYS A 5 0.63 -13.48 3.17
C LYS A 5 1.10 -13.21 4.60
N THR A 6 1.05 -14.20 5.48
CA THR A 6 1.53 -14.06 6.85
C THR A 6 3.03 -13.78 6.89
N TYR A 7 3.81 -14.53 6.11
CA TYR A 7 5.24 -14.33 6.00
C TYR A 7 5.57 -12.92 5.48
N GLN A 8 4.88 -12.46 4.44
CA GLN A 8 5.09 -11.12 3.88
C GLN A 8 4.81 -10.04 4.91
N LYS A 9 3.72 -10.16 5.67
CA LYS A 9 3.41 -9.19 6.73
C LYS A 9 4.51 -9.13 7.78
N ILE A 10 4.96 -10.28 8.27
CA ILE A 10 6.04 -10.34 9.26
C ILE A 10 7.31 -9.73 8.70
N TYR A 11 7.68 -10.11 7.47
CA TYR A 11 8.88 -9.64 6.81
C TYR A 11 8.89 -8.11 6.70
N TYR A 12 7.82 -7.52 6.17
CA TYR A 12 7.75 -6.06 5.97
C TYR A 12 7.56 -5.31 7.28
N GLN A 13 6.86 -5.87 8.27
CA GLN A 13 6.65 -5.20 9.55
C GLN A 13 7.90 -5.19 10.43
N TYR A 14 8.70 -6.24 10.42
CA TYR A 14 9.77 -6.42 11.39
C TYR A 14 11.17 -6.51 10.77
N LEU A 15 11.33 -7.29 9.70
CA LEU A 15 12.65 -7.57 9.14
C LEU A 15 13.16 -6.47 8.20
N LYS A 16 12.27 -5.86 7.42
CA LYS A 16 12.64 -4.80 6.46
C LYS A 16 12.34 -3.38 6.93
N ARG A 17 11.68 -3.24 8.06
CA ARG A 17 11.28 -1.93 8.59
C ARG A 17 12.45 -0.94 8.64
N HIS A 18 13.57 -1.37 9.20
CA HIS A 18 14.74 -0.51 9.34
C HIS A 18 15.34 -0.15 7.98
N TYR A 19 15.46 -1.14 7.11
CA TYR A 19 16.02 -0.95 5.77
C TYR A 19 15.18 0.03 4.93
N PHE A 20 13.88 -0.21 4.85
CA PHE A 20 13.00 0.65 4.07
C PHE A 20 12.82 2.03 4.69
N GLY A 21 12.95 2.17 5.99
CA GLY A 21 12.90 3.46 6.66
C GLY A 21 13.96 4.44 6.17
N ILE A 22 15.14 3.93 5.79
CA ILE A 22 16.21 4.75 5.24
C ILE A 22 15.81 5.37 3.89
N THR A 23 15.02 4.65 3.10
CA THR A 23 14.60 5.08 1.76
C THR A 23 13.22 5.71 1.72
N ALA A 24 12.54 5.83 2.87
CA ALA A 24 11.15 6.29 2.92
C ALA A 24 10.94 7.68 2.31
N LYS A 25 11.89 8.61 2.51
CA LYS A 25 11.82 9.96 1.97
C LYS A 25 11.83 10.01 0.44
N SER A 26 12.39 8.98 -0.20
CA SER A 26 12.44 8.88 -1.65
C SER A 26 11.25 8.10 -2.24
N ARG A 27 10.30 7.72 -1.39
CA ARG A 27 9.12 6.95 -1.78
C ARG A 27 7.86 7.78 -1.65
N VAL A 28 6.82 7.36 -2.39
CA VAL A 28 5.55 8.10 -2.44
C VAL A 28 4.55 7.55 -1.43
N LEU A 29 3.50 8.33 -1.15
CA LEU A 29 2.30 7.85 -0.49
C LEU A 29 1.29 7.39 -1.54
N PRO A 30 0.30 6.57 -1.17
CA PRO A 30 -0.69 6.10 -2.14
C PRO A 30 -1.58 7.23 -2.65
N ASP A 31 -1.97 7.12 -3.91
CA ASP A 31 -2.91 8.04 -4.55
C ASP A 31 -4.35 7.59 -4.32
N PHE A 32 -4.57 6.29 -4.08
CA PHE A 32 -5.91 5.76 -3.84
C PHE A 32 -5.89 4.65 -2.78
N LEU A 33 -7.03 4.44 -2.15
CA LEU A 33 -7.26 3.38 -1.17
C LEU A 33 -8.55 2.64 -1.54
N LEU A 34 -8.48 1.31 -1.64
CA LEU A 34 -9.69 0.48 -1.69
C LEU A 34 -10.01 0.08 -0.24
N ILE A 35 -11.08 0.66 0.29
CA ILE A 35 -11.37 0.58 1.73
C ILE A 35 -12.42 -0.46 2.11
N GLY A 36 -13.01 -1.12 1.16
CA GLY A 36 -14.02 -2.14 1.46
C GLY A 36 -14.88 -2.52 0.25
N ALA A 37 -15.80 -3.41 0.51
CA ALA A 37 -15.99 -4.11 1.78
C ALA A 37 -15.33 -5.49 1.71
N VAL A 38 -15.13 -6.11 2.89
CA VAL A 38 -14.62 -7.48 2.99
C VAL A 38 -15.53 -8.41 2.18
N ARG A 39 -14.91 -9.31 1.39
CA ARG A 39 -15.60 -10.30 0.54
C ARG A 39 -16.46 -9.69 -0.57
N SER A 40 -16.21 -8.44 -0.94
CA SER A 40 -16.93 -7.78 -2.04
C SER A 40 -16.13 -7.73 -3.34
N GLY A 41 -15.06 -8.50 -3.45
CA GLY A 41 -14.23 -8.58 -4.65
C GLY A 41 -13.16 -7.49 -4.74
N THR A 42 -12.84 -6.80 -3.65
CA THR A 42 -11.83 -5.73 -3.65
C THR A 42 -10.43 -6.23 -4.04
N THR A 43 -10.07 -7.45 -3.66
CA THR A 43 -8.78 -8.04 -4.05
C THR A 43 -8.70 -8.23 -5.57
N SER A 44 -9.75 -8.76 -6.19
CA SER A 44 -9.82 -8.90 -7.64
C SER A 44 -9.81 -7.55 -8.34
N LEU A 45 -10.58 -6.59 -7.82
CA LEU A 45 -10.62 -5.23 -8.36
C LEU A 45 -9.24 -4.57 -8.29
N TYR A 46 -8.56 -4.69 -7.16
CA TYR A 46 -7.22 -4.14 -6.98
C TYR A 46 -6.24 -4.77 -7.98
N TYR A 47 -6.28 -6.09 -8.12
CA TYR A 47 -5.46 -6.79 -9.09
C TYR A 47 -5.70 -6.28 -10.51
N ASP A 48 -6.97 -6.13 -10.89
CA ASP A 48 -7.32 -5.64 -12.22
C ASP A 48 -6.84 -4.20 -12.45
N ILE A 49 -7.00 -3.33 -11.46
CA ILE A 49 -6.49 -1.96 -11.53
C ILE A 49 -4.97 -1.96 -11.74
N CYS A 50 -4.26 -2.81 -11.03
CA CYS A 50 -2.81 -2.88 -11.11
C CYS A 50 -2.27 -3.48 -12.41
N GLN A 51 -3.14 -4.04 -13.26
CA GLN A 51 -2.76 -4.45 -14.61
C GLN A 51 -2.56 -3.27 -15.55
N HIS A 52 -3.10 -2.10 -15.22
CA HIS A 52 -2.93 -0.91 -16.04
C HIS A 52 -1.46 -0.46 -16.02
N PRO A 53 -0.87 -0.11 -17.19
CA PRO A 53 0.56 0.27 -17.25
C PRO A 53 0.95 1.48 -16.39
N SER A 54 0.01 2.37 -16.09
CA SER A 54 0.25 3.56 -15.28
C SER A 54 0.14 3.31 -13.77
N VAL A 55 -0.27 2.11 -13.35
CA VAL A 55 -0.51 1.77 -11.95
C VAL A 55 0.59 0.87 -11.42
N HIS A 56 1.18 1.26 -10.30
CA HIS A 56 2.16 0.44 -9.59
C HIS A 56 1.54 -0.05 -8.28
N GLU A 57 1.61 -1.35 -8.03
CA GLU A 57 1.07 -1.93 -6.81
C GLU A 57 1.92 -1.63 -5.57
N ALA A 58 1.30 -1.75 -4.40
CA ALA A 58 2.02 -1.74 -3.12
C ALA A 58 2.79 -3.06 -2.93
N ALA A 59 3.62 -3.10 -1.90
CA ALA A 59 4.48 -4.26 -1.64
C ALA A 59 3.69 -5.54 -1.34
N TYR A 60 2.53 -5.42 -0.69
CA TYR A 60 1.65 -6.56 -0.40
C TYR A 60 0.21 -6.10 -0.16
N ASP A 61 -0.73 -7.06 -0.15
CA ASP A 61 -2.16 -6.80 0.06
C ASP A 61 -2.49 -6.59 1.54
N GLU A 62 -3.58 -5.87 1.79
CA GLU A 62 -4.12 -5.69 3.14
C GLU A 62 -3.09 -5.14 4.13
N ILE A 63 -2.49 -4.01 3.76
CA ILE A 63 -1.45 -3.37 4.57
C ILE A 63 -1.95 -2.99 5.96
N GLY A 64 -3.18 -2.45 6.06
CA GLY A 64 -3.77 -2.11 7.34
C GLY A 64 -3.06 -0.99 8.09
N PHE A 65 -2.47 -0.01 7.39
CA PHE A 65 -1.75 1.06 8.07
C PHE A 65 -2.66 1.92 8.93
N PHE A 66 -3.81 2.34 8.37
CA PHE A 66 -4.69 3.27 9.07
C PHE A 66 -5.51 2.61 10.19
N ASP A 67 -5.45 1.28 10.33
CA ASP A 67 -6.05 0.58 11.46
C ASP A 67 -4.99 -0.04 12.38
N ASP A 68 -4.61 -1.28 12.17
CA ASP A 68 -3.75 -2.02 13.11
C ASP A 68 -2.30 -1.57 13.14
N ASN A 69 -1.81 -0.97 12.05
CA ASN A 69 -0.38 -0.68 11.87
C ASN A 69 -0.04 0.81 11.92
N PHE A 70 -0.99 1.66 12.36
CA PHE A 70 -0.76 3.10 12.42
C PHE A 70 0.41 3.49 13.31
N HIS A 71 0.63 2.73 14.37
CA HIS A 71 1.73 2.95 15.31
C HIS A 71 3.12 2.78 14.68
N LEU A 72 3.21 2.11 13.52
CA LEU A 72 4.49 1.89 12.83
C LEU A 72 5.01 3.14 12.12
N GLY A 73 4.13 4.15 11.91
CA GLY A 73 4.52 5.45 11.42
C GLY A 73 4.49 5.61 9.90
N GLU A 74 4.47 6.87 9.45
CA GLU A 74 4.38 7.20 8.04
C GLU A 74 5.57 6.67 7.23
N GLU A 75 6.77 6.67 7.82
CA GLU A 75 7.96 6.16 7.12
C GLU A 75 7.84 4.68 6.79
N TRP A 76 7.31 3.88 7.74
CA TRP A 76 7.03 2.49 7.47
C TRP A 76 6.02 2.34 6.33
N TYR A 77 4.96 3.14 6.34
CA TYR A 77 3.92 3.09 5.32
C TYR A 77 4.50 3.43 3.93
N ARG A 78 5.27 4.50 3.83
CA ARG A 78 5.93 4.89 2.58
C ARG A 78 6.85 3.80 2.04
N SER A 79 7.48 3.04 2.93
CA SER A 79 8.40 1.97 2.53
C SER A 79 7.74 0.87 1.70
N LEU A 80 6.42 0.79 1.73
CA LEU A 80 5.64 -0.22 1.01
C LEU A 80 5.22 0.23 -0.39
N PHE A 81 5.53 1.46 -0.76
CA PHE A 81 5.18 2.03 -2.06
C PHE A 81 6.42 2.30 -2.91
N PRO A 82 6.24 2.51 -4.22
CA PRO A 82 7.40 2.70 -5.10
C PRO A 82 8.13 4.00 -4.83
N SER A 83 9.37 4.08 -5.31
CA SER A 83 10.17 5.29 -5.23
C SER A 83 9.62 6.36 -6.16
N LYS A 84 9.95 7.62 -5.86
CA LYS A 84 9.64 8.75 -6.74
C LYS A 84 10.25 8.56 -8.12
N LYS A 85 11.47 8.00 -8.17
CA LYS A 85 12.14 7.68 -9.43
C LYS A 85 11.35 6.68 -10.25
N LYS A 86 10.86 5.60 -9.63
CA LYS A 86 10.05 4.58 -10.32
C LYS A 86 8.76 5.17 -10.86
N MET A 87 8.10 6.01 -10.07
CA MET A 87 6.87 6.68 -10.50
C MET A 87 7.12 7.64 -11.65
N PHE A 88 8.25 8.35 -11.63
CA PHE A 88 8.66 9.21 -12.74
C PHE A 88 8.87 8.41 -14.02
N GLU A 89 9.56 7.26 -13.94
CA GLU A 89 9.80 6.39 -15.09
C GLU A 89 8.49 5.90 -15.72
N ILE A 90 7.51 5.51 -14.88
CA ILE A 90 6.19 5.08 -15.33
C ILE A 90 5.49 6.24 -16.05
N LYS A 91 5.54 7.44 -15.47
CA LYS A 91 4.93 8.63 -16.06
C LYS A 91 5.53 8.96 -17.42
N GLN A 92 6.86 8.80 -17.58
CA GLN A 92 7.53 9.04 -18.87
C GLN A 92 7.08 8.06 -19.94
N LYS A 93 6.80 6.81 -19.56
CA LYS A 93 6.38 5.78 -20.52
C LYS A 93 4.91 5.84 -20.87
N THR A 94 4.04 6.21 -19.94
CA THR A 94 2.59 6.06 -20.08
C THR A 94 1.81 7.37 -19.98
N GLY A 95 2.47 8.46 -19.60
CA GLY A 95 1.83 9.75 -19.39
C GLY A 95 1.30 9.99 -17.99
N ARG A 96 1.11 8.95 -17.20
CA ARG A 96 0.62 9.02 -15.81
C ARG A 96 1.27 7.96 -14.95
N SER A 97 1.27 8.20 -13.64
CA SER A 97 1.68 7.18 -12.68
C SER A 97 0.87 7.35 -11.40
N ILE A 98 0.23 6.27 -10.96
CA ILE A 98 -0.49 6.24 -9.67
C ILE A 98 -0.17 4.95 -8.95
N THR A 99 -0.30 4.98 -7.62
CA THR A 99 -0.15 3.81 -6.77
C THR A 99 -1.20 3.86 -5.66
N GLY A 100 -1.54 2.72 -5.12
CA GLY A 100 -2.53 2.63 -4.06
C GLY A 100 -2.49 1.30 -3.35
N GLU A 101 -3.35 1.15 -2.37
CA GLU A 101 -3.44 -0.08 -1.59
C GLU A 101 -4.89 -0.57 -1.48
N ASP A 102 -5.02 -1.82 -1.06
CA ASP A 102 -6.29 -2.48 -0.80
C ASP A 102 -6.28 -3.01 0.64
N THR A 103 -7.07 -2.37 1.50
CA THR A 103 -7.33 -2.85 2.86
C THR A 103 -8.82 -2.80 3.13
N PRO A 104 -9.57 -3.88 2.85
CA PRO A 104 -11.05 -3.86 2.91
C PRO A 104 -11.62 -3.67 4.31
N PHE A 105 -10.83 -3.84 5.35
CA PHE A 105 -11.25 -3.62 6.73
C PHE A 105 -11.36 -2.14 7.13
N TYR A 106 -10.79 -1.23 6.35
CA TYR A 106 -10.82 0.19 6.68
C TYR A 106 -12.24 0.75 6.83
N ILE A 107 -13.18 0.27 6.03
CA ILE A 107 -14.56 0.77 6.03
C ILE A 107 -15.29 0.53 7.36
N TRP A 108 -14.83 -0.44 8.15
CA TRP A 108 -15.46 -0.81 9.40
C TRP A 108 -14.91 -0.11 10.63
N ASN A 109 -13.87 0.68 10.48
CA ASN A 109 -13.21 1.32 11.61
C ASN A 109 -13.28 2.84 11.49
N ASP A 110 -14.10 3.47 12.32
CA ASP A 110 -14.34 4.92 12.27
C ASP A 110 -13.07 5.75 12.42
N ILE A 111 -12.10 5.27 13.18
CA ILE A 111 -10.86 6.00 13.41
C ILE A 111 -10.01 6.13 12.12
N VAL A 112 -10.23 5.27 11.13
CA VAL A 112 -9.48 5.29 9.88
C VAL A 112 -9.68 6.61 9.14
N ILE A 113 -10.91 7.12 9.12
CA ILE A 113 -11.23 8.39 8.44
C ILE A 113 -10.39 9.52 9.03
N ASP A 114 -10.32 9.60 10.36
CA ASP A 114 -9.54 10.63 11.05
C ASP A 114 -8.04 10.51 10.75
N ARG A 115 -7.55 9.31 10.61
CA ARG A 115 -6.14 9.05 10.34
C ARG A 115 -5.74 9.34 8.90
N ILE A 116 -6.66 9.17 7.94
CA ILE A 116 -6.42 9.47 6.53
C ILE A 116 -6.32 10.99 6.32
N PHE A 117 -7.17 11.73 6.95
CA PHE A 117 -7.22 13.19 6.87
C PHE A 117 -6.56 13.83 8.09
#